data_30d8fee233cb309e198ffa43e59fd2c1
#
_entry.id   30d8fee233cb309e198ffa43e59fd2c1
#
_cell.length_a   1.000
_cell.length_b   1.000
_cell.length_c   1.000
_cell.angle_alpha   90.00
_cell.angle_beta   90.00
_cell.angle_gamma   90.00
#
_symmetry.space_group_name_H-M   'P 1'
#
loop_
_entity.id
_entity.type
_entity.pdbx_description
1 polymer ?
#
loop_
_entity_poly.entity_id
_entity_poly.type
_entity_poly.pdbx_seq_one_letter_code
_entity_poly.pdbx_strand_id
1 'polypeptide(L)'
;MFMQTHRNEDTMQFGIFTVGDVTPDPTTNSTPSEYDRIKAILAIGQKAEEVGLDVFALGEHHNPPFVPSSPTTMLGYLAAKTERIILSTATTLITTNDPVKIAEDYAMLQHVADGRVDLMMGRGNTGPVYPWFGKDIREGIPLAIENYALLHRLWREEFVNWQGKFRTPLQGFQSTPRPLDGVAPFVWHGSIRSPEIAEQAAYYGDGFFANNIFWPKEHYMKLIGYYRQRFEHYGHGTADQAIVGLGGQAFMAKNSQDAVKQFRPYFDNAPVYGHGPSMEDFTEQTPLTVGSPQQVIDRYAGMRESFGDYQRQLFLMDHAGLPLKTVLEQLDILGEEVVPVLRKEFAKNRPANVPDGPTHEALVAAKNAREREQALGFGGESVAVSLDSAVGN
;
A
#
# COMPACT_ATOMS: atom_id res chain seq x y z
N MET A 1 -4.56 -2.56 -35.48
CA MET A 1 -3.48 -3.52 -35.19
C MET A 1 -3.23 -3.39 -33.70
N PHE A 2 -3.99 -4.10 -32.88
CA PHE A 2 -3.87 -4.06 -31.42
C PHE A 2 -2.57 -4.75 -31.05
N MET A 3 -1.59 -4.01 -30.55
CA MET A 3 -0.44 -4.60 -29.87
C MET A 3 -0.99 -5.33 -28.64
N GLN A 4 -0.94 -6.65 -28.65
CA GLN A 4 -0.99 -7.44 -27.42
C GLN A 4 0.22 -7.01 -26.58
N THR A 5 0.00 -6.17 -25.60
CA THR A 5 0.96 -5.95 -24.53
C THR A 5 1.10 -7.27 -23.80
N HIS A 6 2.20 -7.97 -24.02
CA HIS A 6 2.62 -9.04 -23.13
C HIS A 6 2.75 -8.41 -21.74
N ARG A 7 1.72 -8.55 -20.90
CA ARG A 7 1.92 -8.41 -19.47
C ARG A 7 2.95 -9.47 -19.10
N ASN A 8 4.01 -9.03 -18.45
CA ASN A 8 4.95 -9.94 -17.85
C ASN A 8 4.17 -10.93 -16.98
N GLU A 9 4.52 -12.20 -17.03
CA GLU A 9 4.01 -13.28 -16.15
C GLU A 9 4.52 -13.11 -14.71
N ASP A 10 4.80 -11.88 -14.29
CA ASP A 10 5.42 -11.56 -13.01
C ASP A 10 4.36 -11.61 -11.91
N THR A 11 4.49 -12.61 -11.09
CA THR A 11 3.56 -12.96 -10.00
C THR A 11 3.62 -12.01 -8.81
N MET A 12 4.70 -11.22 -8.69
CA MET A 12 4.93 -10.29 -7.61
C MET A 12 5.04 -8.85 -8.10
N GLN A 13 4.38 -7.93 -7.41
CA GLN A 13 4.38 -6.51 -7.73
C GLN A 13 5.48 -5.78 -6.99
N PHE A 14 6.29 -5.01 -7.73
CA PHE A 14 7.30 -4.11 -7.20
C PHE A 14 6.89 -2.66 -7.46
N GLY A 15 7.05 -1.82 -6.46
CA GLY A 15 6.71 -0.41 -6.61
C GLY A 15 7.38 0.47 -5.59
N ILE A 16 6.99 1.71 -5.60
CA ILE A 16 7.42 2.71 -4.63
C ILE A 16 6.24 3.34 -3.93
N PHE A 17 6.49 3.88 -2.76
CA PHE A 17 5.57 4.78 -2.10
C PHE A 17 6.27 6.05 -1.65
N THR A 18 5.51 7.13 -1.55
CA THR A 18 5.98 8.42 -1.05
C THR A 18 5.08 8.91 0.07
N VAL A 19 5.67 9.50 1.08
CA VAL A 19 4.93 10.23 2.14
C VAL A 19 4.81 11.72 1.84
N GLY A 20 5.56 12.21 0.85
CA GLY A 20 5.50 13.58 0.37
C GLY A 20 5.97 14.63 1.37
N ASP A 21 6.99 14.32 2.16
CA ASP A 21 7.57 15.26 3.11
C ASP A 21 8.34 16.39 2.43
N VAL A 22 8.28 17.58 3.03
CA VAL A 22 9.08 18.77 2.67
C VAL A 22 10.21 18.87 3.69
N THR A 23 11.29 18.16 3.41
CA THR A 23 12.48 18.10 4.27
C THR A 23 13.64 18.86 3.61
N PRO A 24 14.40 19.68 4.37
CA PRO A 24 15.60 20.33 3.84
C PRO A 24 16.63 19.32 3.35
N ASP A 25 17.27 19.60 2.23
CA ASP A 25 18.48 18.90 1.81
C ASP A 25 19.63 19.29 2.74
N PRO A 26 20.15 18.37 3.56
CA PRO A 26 21.19 18.69 4.54
C PRO A 26 22.53 19.05 3.92
N THR A 27 22.72 18.78 2.64
CA THR A 27 24.00 19.10 1.93
C THR A 27 24.01 20.52 1.40
N THR A 28 22.86 21.12 1.18
CA THR A 28 22.70 22.46 0.61
C THR A 28 21.92 23.42 1.51
N ASN A 29 21.25 22.93 2.55
CA ASN A 29 20.27 23.65 3.37
C ASN A 29 19.09 24.23 2.56
N SER A 30 18.86 23.72 1.34
CA SER A 30 17.73 24.13 0.51
C SER A 30 16.50 23.31 0.86
N THR A 31 15.37 24.00 1.08
CA THR A 31 14.07 23.36 1.28
C THR A 31 13.23 23.59 0.04
N PRO A 32 12.68 22.55 -0.60
CA PRO A 32 11.80 22.74 -1.74
C PRO A 32 10.52 23.47 -1.32
N SER A 33 9.94 24.25 -2.23
CA SER A 33 8.57 24.75 -2.00
C SER A 33 7.55 23.61 -2.09
N GLU A 34 6.37 23.79 -1.53
CA GLU A 34 5.27 22.83 -1.69
C GLU A 34 4.95 22.56 -3.17
N TYR A 35 4.99 23.63 -4.00
CA TYR A 35 4.82 23.51 -5.44
C TYR A 35 5.86 22.57 -6.06
N ASP A 36 7.14 22.79 -5.77
CA ASP A 36 8.23 21.97 -6.32
C ASP A 36 8.12 20.53 -5.82
N ARG A 37 7.76 20.34 -4.55
CA ARG A 37 7.58 18.99 -3.98
C ARG A 37 6.41 18.24 -4.62
N ILE A 38 5.27 18.89 -4.82
CA ILE A 38 4.14 18.30 -5.54
C ILE A 38 4.54 17.91 -6.97
N LYS A 39 5.24 18.80 -7.69
CA LYS A 39 5.75 18.47 -9.03
C LYS A 39 6.74 17.34 -9.04
N ALA A 40 7.62 17.27 -8.03
CA ALA A 40 8.55 16.17 -7.86
C ALA A 40 7.83 14.82 -7.65
N ILE A 41 6.81 14.77 -6.79
CA ILE A 41 6.02 13.56 -6.57
C ILE A 41 5.38 13.06 -7.87
N LEU A 42 4.81 13.98 -8.67
CA LEU A 42 4.22 13.62 -9.96
C LEU A 42 5.26 13.09 -10.95
N ALA A 43 6.46 13.71 -10.99
CA ALA A 43 7.56 13.24 -11.82
C ALA A 43 8.07 11.84 -11.37
N ILE A 44 8.16 11.61 -10.07
CA ILE A 44 8.53 10.32 -9.48
C ILE A 44 7.52 9.22 -9.88
N GLY A 45 6.21 9.52 -9.82
CA GLY A 45 5.17 8.58 -10.24
C GLY A 45 5.26 8.20 -11.72
N GLN A 46 5.52 9.18 -12.61
CA GLN A 46 5.75 8.90 -14.03
C GLN A 46 7.03 8.10 -14.26
N LYS A 47 8.11 8.45 -13.56
CA LYS A 47 9.38 7.72 -13.64
C LYS A 47 9.26 6.29 -13.17
N ALA A 48 8.44 6.02 -12.15
CA ALA A 48 8.18 4.66 -11.68
C ALA A 48 7.62 3.76 -12.80
N GLU A 49 6.67 4.27 -13.61
CA GLU A 49 6.19 3.54 -14.78
C GLU A 49 7.26 3.40 -15.86
N GLU A 50 8.01 4.46 -16.13
CA GLU A 50 9.06 4.47 -17.17
C GLU A 50 10.10 3.36 -16.92
N VAL A 51 10.51 3.17 -15.65
CA VAL A 51 11.50 2.16 -15.27
C VAL A 51 10.88 0.76 -15.03
N GLY A 52 9.61 0.56 -15.35
CA GLY A 52 8.96 -0.75 -15.32
C GLY A 52 8.48 -1.23 -13.96
N LEU A 53 8.24 -0.32 -13.01
CA LEU A 53 7.58 -0.65 -11.75
C LEU A 53 6.09 -0.88 -11.94
N ASP A 54 5.50 -1.69 -11.05
CA ASP A 54 4.09 -2.09 -11.11
C ASP A 54 3.17 -1.16 -10.33
N VAL A 55 3.69 -0.51 -9.27
CA VAL A 55 2.87 0.25 -8.32
C VAL A 55 3.54 1.57 -7.94
N PHE A 56 2.74 2.64 -7.97
CA PHE A 56 3.05 3.91 -7.30
C PHE A 56 2.01 4.17 -6.22
N ALA A 57 2.45 4.34 -4.97
CA ALA A 57 1.56 4.57 -3.84
C ALA A 57 1.83 5.93 -3.18
N LEU A 58 0.76 6.68 -2.91
CA LEU A 58 0.82 8.03 -2.35
C LEU A 58 0.23 8.07 -0.94
N GLY A 59 1.00 8.60 0.03
CA GLY A 59 0.52 8.84 1.39
C GLY A 59 -0.52 9.95 1.46
N GLU A 60 -1.32 9.96 2.53
CA GLU A 60 -2.22 11.05 2.89
C GLU A 60 -1.80 11.62 4.24
N HIS A 61 -1.53 12.90 4.25
CA HIS A 61 -1.16 13.64 5.45
C HIS A 61 -1.83 15.00 5.48
N HIS A 62 -2.22 15.46 6.68
CA HIS A 62 -2.89 16.74 6.88
C HIS A 62 -2.10 17.69 7.77
N ASN A 63 -0.85 17.36 8.07
CA ASN A 63 0.03 18.18 8.92
C ASN A 63 1.36 18.45 8.22
N PRO A 64 1.96 19.62 8.45
CA PRO A 64 3.34 19.87 8.04
C PRO A 64 4.29 18.83 8.66
N PRO A 65 5.37 18.42 7.98
CA PRO A 65 5.85 18.99 6.71
C PRO A 65 5.36 18.26 5.45
N PHE A 66 4.26 17.56 5.49
CA PHE A 66 3.76 16.75 4.37
C PHE A 66 2.81 17.56 3.47
N VAL A 67 2.87 17.33 2.15
CA VAL A 67 2.01 18.04 1.17
C VAL A 67 0.85 17.23 0.60
N PRO A 68 0.86 15.89 0.54
CA PRO A 68 -0.24 15.15 -0.10
C PRO A 68 -1.44 15.00 0.83
N SER A 69 -2.30 15.99 0.85
CA SER A 69 -3.55 15.99 1.62
C SER A 69 -4.77 15.47 0.85
N SER A 70 -4.62 15.27 -0.46
CA SER A 70 -5.66 14.75 -1.36
C SER A 70 -5.06 13.77 -2.36
N PRO A 71 -4.85 12.50 -1.97
CA PRO A 71 -4.24 11.50 -2.84
C PRO A 71 -4.98 11.35 -4.17
N THR A 72 -6.31 11.31 -4.17
CA THR A 72 -7.11 11.10 -5.38
C THR A 72 -6.92 12.21 -6.42
N THR A 73 -6.66 13.46 -6.00
CA THR A 73 -6.35 14.56 -6.91
C THR A 73 -5.03 14.31 -7.66
N MET A 74 -3.99 13.88 -6.95
CA MET A 74 -2.68 13.62 -7.54
C MET A 74 -2.68 12.33 -8.37
N LEU A 75 -3.32 11.28 -7.88
CA LEU A 75 -3.46 10.02 -8.60
C LEU A 75 -4.31 10.17 -9.86
N GLY A 76 -5.34 11.04 -9.85
CA GLY A 76 -6.10 11.39 -11.05
C GLY A 76 -5.25 12.06 -12.12
N TYR A 77 -4.31 12.95 -11.73
CA TYR A 77 -3.34 13.51 -12.66
C TYR A 77 -2.41 12.42 -13.23
N LEU A 78 -1.92 11.53 -12.38
CA LEU A 78 -1.05 10.41 -12.82
C LEU A 78 -1.80 9.43 -13.71
N ALA A 79 -3.07 9.17 -13.47
CA ALA A 79 -3.90 8.32 -14.33
C ALA A 79 -3.90 8.79 -15.79
N ALA A 80 -3.92 10.13 -15.99
CA ALA A 80 -3.86 10.73 -17.33
C ALA A 80 -2.45 10.79 -17.94
N LYS A 81 -1.41 10.40 -17.18
CA LYS A 81 0.00 10.48 -17.60
C LYS A 81 0.69 9.10 -17.66
N THR A 82 -0.01 8.06 -17.27
CA THR A 82 0.50 6.70 -17.20
C THR A 82 -0.48 5.73 -17.85
N GLU A 83 0.00 4.55 -18.26
CA GLU A 83 -0.80 3.56 -18.98
C GLU A 83 -0.86 2.19 -18.29
N ARG A 84 0.10 1.86 -17.42
CA ARG A 84 0.25 0.50 -16.86
C ARG A 84 0.31 0.46 -15.36
N ILE A 85 0.97 1.43 -14.73
CA ILE A 85 1.24 1.42 -13.30
C ILE A 85 -0.06 1.45 -12.48
N ILE A 86 -0.12 0.63 -11.44
CA ILE A 86 -1.20 0.65 -10.47
C ILE A 86 -1.02 1.88 -9.57
N LEU A 87 -2.07 2.69 -9.51
CA LEU A 87 -2.14 3.88 -8.67
C LEU A 87 -2.74 3.51 -7.33
N SER A 88 -1.94 3.58 -6.29
CA SER A 88 -2.29 3.13 -4.94
C SER A 88 -2.12 4.24 -3.91
N THR A 89 -2.47 3.95 -2.67
CA THR A 89 -2.21 4.85 -1.53
C THR A 89 -1.35 4.17 -0.47
N ALA A 90 -0.70 4.99 0.38
CA ALA A 90 0.15 4.51 1.45
C ALA A 90 0.21 5.50 2.64
N THR A 91 -0.97 5.79 3.21
CA THR A 91 -2.29 5.19 3.14
C THR A 91 -3.40 6.22 2.91
N THR A 92 -4.61 5.80 2.52
CA THR A 92 -5.82 6.61 2.66
C THR A 92 -6.27 6.57 4.11
N LEU A 93 -6.49 7.74 4.72
CA LEU A 93 -6.88 7.85 6.13
C LEU A 93 -8.38 7.68 6.31
N ILE A 94 -8.81 6.47 6.66
CA ILE A 94 -10.24 6.16 6.84
C ILE A 94 -10.87 6.85 8.05
N THR A 95 -10.08 7.42 8.94
CA THR A 95 -10.56 8.11 10.15
C THR A 95 -10.82 9.59 9.94
N THR A 96 -10.18 10.22 8.96
CA THR A 96 -10.37 11.64 8.62
C THR A 96 -11.30 11.85 7.44
N ASN A 97 -11.52 10.81 6.63
CA ASN A 97 -12.44 10.84 5.50
C ASN A 97 -13.79 10.18 5.85
N ASP A 98 -14.87 10.66 5.22
CA ASP A 98 -16.17 9.97 5.28
C ASP A 98 -16.15 8.75 4.34
N PRO A 99 -16.62 7.58 4.77
CA PRO A 99 -16.69 6.38 3.94
C PRO A 99 -17.43 6.56 2.61
N VAL A 100 -18.46 7.40 2.58
CA VAL A 100 -19.18 7.73 1.34
C VAL A 100 -18.26 8.44 0.37
N LYS A 101 -17.50 9.43 0.88
CA LYS A 101 -16.55 10.17 0.03
C LYS A 101 -15.43 9.27 -0.50
N ILE A 102 -14.92 8.37 0.32
CA ILE A 102 -13.93 7.38 -0.15
C ILE A 102 -14.55 6.48 -1.23
N ALA A 103 -15.78 6.01 -1.03
CA ALA A 103 -16.44 5.14 -1.99
C ALA A 103 -16.59 5.80 -3.36
N GLU A 104 -17.01 7.07 -3.38
CA GLU A 104 -17.19 7.84 -4.61
C GLU A 104 -15.87 8.19 -5.29
N ASP A 105 -14.90 8.70 -4.55
CA ASP A 105 -13.61 9.13 -5.09
C ASP A 105 -12.83 7.98 -5.73
N TYR A 106 -12.76 6.84 -5.04
CA TYR A 106 -11.99 5.71 -5.57
C TYR A 106 -12.72 4.95 -6.67
N ALA A 107 -14.06 4.92 -6.67
CA ALA A 107 -14.81 4.44 -7.82
C ALA A 107 -14.60 5.36 -9.04
N MET A 108 -14.64 6.70 -8.84
CA MET A 108 -14.34 7.66 -9.90
C MET A 108 -12.91 7.49 -10.43
N LEU A 109 -11.92 7.37 -9.53
CA LEU A 109 -10.53 7.18 -9.91
C LEU A 109 -10.32 5.86 -10.68
N GLN A 110 -11.03 4.80 -10.28
CA GLN A 110 -10.99 3.50 -10.97
C GLN A 110 -11.46 3.63 -12.43
N HIS A 111 -12.54 4.39 -12.69
CA HIS A 111 -12.99 4.68 -14.05
C HIS A 111 -11.98 5.52 -14.84
N VAL A 112 -11.39 6.54 -14.22
CA VAL A 112 -10.42 7.44 -14.87
C VAL A 112 -9.11 6.71 -15.20
N ALA A 113 -8.73 5.74 -14.40
CA ALA A 113 -7.49 4.97 -14.54
C ALA A 113 -7.67 3.59 -15.18
N ASP A 114 -8.83 3.32 -15.82
CA ASP A 114 -9.11 2.06 -16.50
C ASP A 114 -8.84 0.82 -15.61
N GLY A 115 -9.29 0.87 -14.36
CA GLY A 115 -9.14 -0.22 -13.39
C GLY A 115 -7.79 -0.28 -12.65
N ARG A 116 -6.78 0.48 -13.06
CA ARG A 116 -5.43 0.47 -12.45
C ARG A 116 -5.38 1.16 -11.09
N VAL A 117 -6.31 0.85 -10.21
CA VAL A 117 -6.44 1.47 -8.88
C VAL A 117 -6.63 0.40 -7.83
N ASP A 118 -5.86 0.48 -6.79
CA ASP A 118 -6.15 -0.13 -5.49
C ASP A 118 -5.87 0.89 -4.38
N LEU A 119 -6.19 0.56 -3.14
CA LEU A 119 -5.93 1.48 -2.06
C LEU A 119 -5.50 0.75 -0.80
N MET A 120 -4.58 1.38 -0.06
CA MET A 120 -4.20 0.92 1.27
C MET A 120 -4.91 1.80 2.31
N MET A 121 -5.76 1.17 3.12
CA MET A 121 -6.43 1.82 4.24
C MET A 121 -5.50 1.95 5.42
N GLY A 122 -5.46 3.14 5.99
CA GLY A 122 -4.75 3.44 7.22
C GLY A 122 -5.63 4.17 8.23
N ARG A 123 -5.36 3.90 9.51
CA ARG A 123 -6.03 4.61 10.60
C ARG A 123 -5.51 6.05 10.78
N GLY A 124 -4.26 6.31 10.38
CA GLY A 124 -3.52 7.48 10.81
C GLY A 124 -3.08 7.40 12.28
N ASN A 125 -1.91 7.93 12.58
CA ASN A 125 -1.31 7.89 13.92
C ASN A 125 -0.89 9.27 14.43
N THR A 126 -1.17 10.33 13.67
CA THR A 126 -0.82 11.71 14.02
C THR A 126 -1.91 12.32 14.90
N GLY A 127 -1.70 12.29 16.21
CA GLY A 127 -2.67 12.75 17.21
C GLY A 127 -3.28 14.14 16.95
N PRO A 128 -2.47 15.17 16.64
CA PRO A 128 -2.97 16.51 16.37
C PRO A 128 -3.94 16.63 15.20
N VAL A 129 -3.92 15.70 14.23
CA VAL A 129 -4.79 15.71 13.05
C VAL A 129 -6.25 15.38 13.40
N TYR A 130 -6.48 14.46 14.32
CA TYR A 130 -7.83 14.01 14.67
C TYR A 130 -8.79 15.12 15.05
N PRO A 131 -8.46 16.05 15.97
CA PRO A 131 -9.33 17.17 16.32
C PRO A 131 -9.67 18.09 15.15
N TRP A 132 -8.76 18.25 14.17
CA TRP A 132 -9.03 19.10 13.00
C TRP A 132 -10.16 18.55 12.13
N PHE A 133 -10.39 17.25 12.20
CA PHE A 133 -11.50 16.58 11.52
C PHE A 133 -12.65 16.20 12.48
N GLY A 134 -12.68 16.78 13.69
CA GLY A 134 -13.72 16.53 14.68
C GLY A 134 -13.72 15.10 15.26
N LYS A 135 -12.54 14.47 15.30
CA LYS A 135 -12.35 13.09 15.78
C LYS A 135 -11.46 13.04 17.01
N ASP A 136 -11.48 11.90 17.70
CA ASP A 136 -10.62 11.58 18.83
C ASP A 136 -9.73 10.37 18.50
N ILE A 137 -8.42 10.52 18.62
CA ILE A 137 -7.46 9.44 18.34
C ILE A 137 -7.67 8.22 19.25
N ARG A 138 -8.21 8.39 20.45
CA ARG A 138 -8.52 7.29 21.38
C ARG A 138 -9.59 6.35 20.82
N GLU A 139 -10.45 6.86 19.96
CA GLU A 139 -11.47 6.09 19.23
C GLU A 139 -11.01 5.66 17.82
N GLY A 140 -9.76 5.91 17.47
CA GLY A 140 -9.26 5.72 16.09
C GLY A 140 -9.39 4.28 15.58
N ILE A 141 -9.21 3.25 16.41
CA ILE A 141 -9.40 1.85 15.99
C ILE A 141 -10.88 1.53 15.74
N PRO A 142 -11.81 1.70 16.71
CA PRO A 142 -13.21 1.42 16.45
C PRO A 142 -13.81 2.29 15.32
N LEU A 143 -13.37 3.54 15.19
CA LEU A 143 -13.75 4.41 14.07
C LEU A 143 -13.29 3.84 12.72
N ALA A 144 -12.05 3.37 12.62
CA ALA A 144 -11.53 2.78 11.39
C ALA A 144 -12.28 1.50 11.01
N ILE A 145 -12.60 0.65 11.99
CA ILE A 145 -13.35 -0.59 11.78
C ILE A 145 -14.78 -0.28 11.29
N GLU A 146 -15.48 0.63 11.96
CA GLU A 146 -16.85 1.00 11.58
C GLU A 146 -16.90 1.65 10.19
N ASN A 147 -16.00 2.58 9.92
CA ASN A 147 -15.95 3.26 8.63
C ASN A 147 -15.62 2.27 7.48
N TYR A 148 -14.74 1.30 7.73
CA TYR A 148 -14.45 0.31 6.71
C TYR A 148 -15.63 -0.64 6.46
N ALA A 149 -16.36 -1.04 7.49
CA ALA A 149 -17.55 -1.85 7.33
C ALA A 149 -18.60 -1.15 6.43
N LEU A 150 -18.80 0.16 6.61
CA LEU A 150 -19.66 0.93 5.73
C LEU A 150 -19.10 1.02 4.30
N LEU A 151 -17.83 1.37 4.14
CA LEU A 151 -17.16 1.47 2.83
C LEU A 151 -17.28 0.16 2.04
N HIS A 152 -17.04 -0.97 2.70
CA HIS A 152 -17.15 -2.29 2.08
C HIS A 152 -18.55 -2.55 1.52
N ARG A 153 -19.61 -2.13 2.23
CA ARG A 153 -20.99 -2.25 1.78
C ARG A 153 -21.33 -1.29 0.64
N LEU A 154 -20.87 -0.02 0.71
CA LEU A 154 -21.12 1.01 -0.30
C LEU A 154 -20.68 0.60 -1.70
N TRP A 155 -19.59 -0.15 -1.82
CA TRP A 155 -19.11 -0.65 -3.12
C TRP A 155 -19.85 -1.88 -3.62
N ARG A 156 -20.44 -2.70 -2.73
CA ARG A 156 -20.98 -4.03 -3.07
C ARG A 156 -22.49 -4.07 -3.11
N GLU A 157 -23.16 -3.30 -2.27
CA GLU A 157 -24.62 -3.25 -2.21
C GLU A 157 -25.16 -2.12 -3.10
N GLU A 158 -26.29 -2.34 -3.75
CA GLU A 158 -26.97 -1.33 -4.56
C GLU A 158 -27.53 -0.20 -3.70
N PHE A 159 -28.21 -0.57 -2.62
CA PHE A 159 -28.78 0.37 -1.63
C PHE A 159 -28.28 0.03 -0.24
N VAL A 160 -27.76 1.01 0.47
CA VAL A 160 -27.22 0.85 1.81
C VAL A 160 -28.09 1.56 2.83
N ASN A 161 -28.56 0.82 3.83
CA ASN A 161 -29.04 1.36 5.09
C ASN A 161 -27.95 1.17 6.13
N TRP A 162 -27.59 2.25 6.80
CA TRP A 162 -26.51 2.24 7.80
C TRP A 162 -26.91 2.97 9.06
N GLN A 163 -26.55 2.41 10.19
CA GLN A 163 -26.56 3.06 11.48
C GLN A 163 -25.33 2.61 12.26
N GLY A 164 -24.52 3.56 12.67
CA GLY A 164 -23.29 3.34 13.42
C GLY A 164 -23.10 4.42 14.48
N LYS A 165 -21.98 4.34 15.18
CA LYS A 165 -21.62 5.28 16.25
C LYS A 165 -21.06 6.59 15.72
N PHE A 166 -20.29 6.54 14.62
CA PHE A 166 -19.37 7.62 14.23
C PHE A 166 -19.89 8.53 13.13
N ARG A 167 -21.00 8.19 12.50
CA ARG A 167 -21.65 9.06 11.51
C ARG A 167 -23.16 8.98 11.56
N THR A 168 -23.81 9.97 10.92
CA THR A 168 -25.27 9.98 10.74
C THR A 168 -25.75 8.77 9.93
N PRO A 169 -26.94 8.23 10.23
CA PRO A 169 -27.51 7.11 9.49
C PRO A 169 -27.69 7.39 8.00
N LEU A 170 -27.61 6.34 7.19
CA LEU A 170 -28.00 6.33 5.77
C LEU A 170 -29.29 5.52 5.62
N GLN A 171 -30.19 5.96 4.75
CA GLN A 171 -31.42 5.27 4.42
C GLN A 171 -31.56 5.19 2.90
N GLY A 172 -31.57 3.98 2.34
CA GLY A 172 -31.69 3.75 0.91
C GLY A 172 -30.61 4.46 0.08
N PHE A 173 -29.42 4.65 0.64
CA PHE A 173 -28.34 5.38 -0.02
C PHE A 173 -27.71 4.52 -1.13
N GLN A 174 -27.54 5.11 -2.31
CA GLN A 174 -26.83 4.50 -3.43
C GLN A 174 -25.58 5.33 -3.73
N SER A 175 -24.42 4.69 -3.65
CA SER A 175 -23.14 5.30 -4.01
C SER A 175 -23.01 5.46 -5.54
N THR A 176 -22.49 6.60 -5.99
CA THR A 176 -22.29 6.88 -7.43
C THR A 176 -20.96 7.66 -7.64
N PRO A 177 -20.13 7.27 -8.65
CA PRO A 177 -20.33 6.12 -9.54
C PRO A 177 -20.23 4.78 -8.82
N ARG A 178 -20.75 3.75 -9.44
CA ARG A 178 -20.48 2.36 -8.99
C ARG A 178 -19.07 1.96 -9.40
N PRO A 179 -18.41 1.04 -8.69
CA PRO A 179 -17.13 0.51 -9.11
C PRO A 179 -17.14 0.01 -10.56
N LEU A 180 -16.04 0.20 -11.26
CA LEU A 180 -15.85 -0.28 -12.64
C LEU A 180 -16.11 -1.79 -12.73
N ASP A 181 -16.84 -2.23 -13.75
CA ASP A 181 -17.27 -3.64 -13.94
C ASP A 181 -18.04 -4.23 -12.75
N GLY A 182 -18.54 -3.38 -11.84
CA GLY A 182 -19.16 -3.81 -10.60
C GLY A 182 -18.19 -4.53 -9.65
N VAL A 183 -16.90 -4.22 -9.74
CA VAL A 183 -15.82 -4.80 -8.95
C VAL A 183 -15.14 -3.71 -8.13
N ALA A 184 -15.25 -3.79 -6.81
CA ALA A 184 -14.58 -2.84 -5.91
C ALA A 184 -13.06 -2.82 -6.15
N PRO A 185 -12.39 -1.67 -6.01
CA PRO A 185 -10.93 -1.63 -5.97
C PRO A 185 -10.40 -2.59 -4.91
N PHE A 186 -9.25 -3.23 -5.16
CA PHE A 186 -8.63 -4.08 -4.15
C PHE A 186 -8.19 -3.23 -2.94
N VAL A 187 -8.40 -3.76 -1.74
CA VAL A 187 -8.05 -3.07 -0.51
C VAL A 187 -6.90 -3.77 0.20
N TRP A 188 -5.93 -2.99 0.59
CA TRP A 188 -4.89 -3.36 1.52
C TRP A 188 -5.16 -2.70 2.87
N HIS A 189 -5.01 -3.42 3.96
CA HIS A 189 -5.05 -2.85 5.30
C HIS A 189 -3.62 -2.64 5.79
N GLY A 190 -3.20 -1.39 5.89
CA GLY A 190 -1.86 -1.02 6.33
C GLY A 190 -1.75 -0.96 7.85
N SER A 191 -0.82 -1.70 8.43
CA SER A 191 -0.54 -1.61 9.86
C SER A 191 0.93 -1.83 10.19
N ILE A 192 1.42 -1.02 11.14
CA ILE A 192 2.75 -1.20 11.72
C ILE A 192 2.67 -2.16 12.93
N ARG A 193 1.56 -2.13 13.72
CA ARG A 193 1.52 -2.81 15.02
C ARG A 193 0.14 -3.27 15.50
N SER A 194 -0.94 -2.93 14.80
CA SER A 194 -2.30 -3.20 15.31
C SER A 194 -2.81 -4.56 14.83
N PRO A 195 -2.92 -5.57 15.69
CA PRO A 195 -3.48 -6.87 15.32
C PRO A 195 -4.95 -6.77 14.93
N GLU A 196 -5.70 -5.78 15.45
CA GLU A 196 -7.09 -5.52 15.09
C GLU A 196 -7.24 -5.19 13.60
N ILE A 197 -6.26 -4.48 13.02
CA ILE A 197 -6.25 -4.18 11.58
C ILE A 197 -5.90 -5.42 10.75
N ALA A 198 -5.00 -6.26 11.25
CA ALA A 198 -4.71 -7.55 10.62
C ALA A 198 -5.92 -8.49 10.67
N GLU A 199 -6.64 -8.51 11.79
CA GLU A 199 -7.92 -9.22 11.95
C GLU A 199 -8.97 -8.74 10.96
N GLN A 200 -9.13 -7.41 10.82
CA GLN A 200 -10.06 -6.82 9.87
C GLN A 200 -9.73 -7.23 8.43
N ALA A 201 -8.47 -7.15 8.03
CA ALA A 201 -8.03 -7.60 6.71
C ALA A 201 -8.42 -9.07 6.45
N ALA A 202 -8.12 -9.92 7.42
CA ALA A 202 -8.45 -11.34 7.36
C ALA A 202 -9.96 -11.61 7.30
N TYR A 203 -10.76 -10.88 8.11
CA TYR A 203 -12.22 -11.03 8.14
C TYR A 203 -12.88 -10.77 6.78
N TYR A 204 -12.42 -9.73 6.06
CA TYR A 204 -12.95 -9.39 4.74
C TYR A 204 -12.30 -10.16 3.58
N GLY A 205 -11.22 -10.91 3.84
CA GLY A 205 -10.43 -11.55 2.78
C GLY A 205 -9.61 -10.55 1.96
N ASP A 206 -9.36 -9.37 2.51
CA ASP A 206 -8.59 -8.29 1.91
C ASP A 206 -7.08 -8.50 2.13
N GLY A 207 -6.23 -7.72 1.44
CA GLY A 207 -4.78 -7.77 1.62
C GLY A 207 -4.32 -7.13 2.94
N PHE A 208 -3.26 -7.68 3.53
CA PHE A 208 -2.59 -7.08 4.67
C PHE A 208 -1.22 -6.53 4.25
N PHE A 209 -1.01 -5.23 4.46
CA PHE A 209 0.27 -4.58 4.21
C PHE A 209 0.99 -4.33 5.54
N ALA A 210 2.01 -5.15 5.81
CA ALA A 210 2.88 -4.95 6.95
C ALA A 210 3.86 -3.82 6.62
N ASN A 211 3.62 -2.62 7.13
CA ASN A 211 4.44 -1.45 6.88
C ASN A 211 5.77 -1.54 7.66
N ASN A 212 6.62 -2.49 7.27
CA ASN A 212 7.84 -2.93 7.96
C ASN A 212 9.05 -2.02 7.70
N ILE A 213 8.92 -0.72 7.92
CA ILE A 213 9.99 0.26 7.63
C ILE A 213 10.80 0.69 8.86
N PHE A 214 10.30 0.49 10.09
CA PHE A 214 10.94 1.04 11.30
C PHE A 214 11.20 0.02 12.42
N TRP A 215 10.64 -1.19 12.33
CA TRP A 215 10.70 -2.16 13.42
C TRP A 215 11.44 -3.43 12.99
N PRO A 216 11.94 -4.23 13.95
CA PRO A 216 12.58 -5.49 13.64
C PRO A 216 11.63 -6.48 12.94
N LYS A 217 12.20 -7.31 12.08
CA LYS A 217 11.44 -8.28 11.27
C LYS A 217 10.59 -9.25 12.09
N GLU A 218 11.04 -9.62 13.28
CA GLU A 218 10.35 -10.58 14.17
C GLU A 218 8.98 -10.07 14.60
N HIS A 219 8.82 -8.74 14.74
CA HIS A 219 7.54 -8.12 15.02
C HIS A 219 6.55 -8.35 13.87
N TYR A 220 7.00 -8.11 12.64
CA TYR A 220 6.15 -8.27 11.46
C TYR A 220 5.89 -9.73 11.10
N MET A 221 6.84 -10.63 11.36
CA MET A 221 6.62 -12.08 11.23
C MET A 221 5.43 -12.55 12.08
N LYS A 222 5.32 -12.07 13.31
CA LYS A 222 4.19 -12.39 14.20
C LYS A 222 2.88 -11.83 13.67
N LEU A 223 2.88 -10.58 13.22
CA LEU A 223 1.68 -9.90 12.73
C LEU A 223 1.16 -10.52 11.41
N ILE A 224 2.07 -10.83 10.47
CA ILE A 224 1.74 -11.53 9.22
C ILE A 224 1.27 -12.96 9.50
N GLY A 225 1.94 -13.68 10.43
CA GLY A 225 1.52 -15.03 10.85
C GLY A 225 0.11 -15.02 11.43
N TYR A 226 -0.21 -14.03 12.27
CA TYR A 226 -1.56 -13.82 12.81
C TYR A 226 -2.57 -13.56 11.69
N TYR A 227 -2.31 -12.62 10.77
CA TYR A 227 -3.19 -12.35 9.64
C TYR A 227 -3.46 -13.62 8.80
N ARG A 228 -2.44 -14.40 8.44
CA ARG A 228 -2.58 -15.62 7.66
C ARG A 228 -3.43 -16.68 8.37
N GLN A 229 -3.22 -16.86 9.67
CA GLN A 229 -4.01 -17.78 10.48
C GLN A 229 -5.49 -17.35 10.50
N ARG A 230 -5.74 -16.04 10.66
CA ARG A 230 -7.12 -15.53 10.69
C ARG A 230 -7.79 -15.58 9.32
N PHE A 231 -7.05 -15.34 8.23
CA PHE A 231 -7.54 -15.49 6.86
C PHE A 231 -8.06 -16.92 6.59
N GLU A 232 -7.29 -17.92 6.98
CA GLU A 232 -7.69 -19.32 6.90
C GLU A 232 -8.89 -19.64 7.80
N HIS A 233 -8.91 -19.09 9.02
CA HIS A 233 -10.01 -19.24 9.96
C HIS A 233 -11.34 -18.72 9.41
N TYR A 234 -11.32 -17.62 8.67
CA TYR A 234 -12.52 -17.06 8.04
C TYR A 234 -12.90 -17.74 6.71
N GLY A 235 -12.16 -18.74 6.28
CA GLY A 235 -12.50 -19.57 5.12
C GLY A 235 -12.21 -18.94 3.76
N HIS A 236 -11.34 -17.93 3.71
CA HIS A 236 -10.95 -17.30 2.45
C HIS A 236 -9.92 -18.09 1.63
N GLY A 237 -9.39 -19.17 2.20
CA GLY A 237 -8.39 -20.05 1.61
C GLY A 237 -7.37 -20.53 2.63
N THR A 238 -6.28 -21.13 2.17
CA THR A 238 -5.16 -21.51 3.04
C THR A 238 -4.31 -20.30 3.42
N ALA A 239 -3.51 -20.43 4.48
CA ALA A 239 -2.61 -19.37 4.94
C ALA A 239 -1.67 -18.85 3.84
N ASP A 240 -1.24 -19.70 2.90
CA ASP A 240 -0.37 -19.33 1.78
C ASP A 240 -1.09 -18.52 0.69
N GLN A 241 -2.42 -18.57 0.66
CA GLN A 241 -3.25 -17.81 -0.28
C GLN A 241 -3.56 -16.40 0.22
N ALA A 242 -3.25 -16.08 1.47
CA ALA A 242 -3.42 -14.75 2.04
C ALA A 242 -2.50 -13.72 1.35
N ILE A 243 -3.08 -12.60 0.93
CA ILE A 243 -2.39 -11.54 0.19
C ILE A 243 -1.62 -10.64 1.14
N VAL A 244 -0.29 -10.65 1.03
CA VAL A 244 0.61 -9.88 1.90
C VAL A 244 1.42 -8.88 1.08
N GLY A 245 1.59 -7.67 1.62
CA GLY A 245 2.49 -6.65 1.09
C GLY A 245 3.52 -6.22 2.14
N LEU A 246 4.70 -5.84 1.68
CA LEU A 246 5.80 -5.39 2.52
C LEU A 246 6.30 -4.01 2.09
N GLY A 247 6.72 -3.20 3.07
CA GLY A 247 7.47 -1.98 2.86
C GLY A 247 8.98 -2.24 2.84
N GLY A 248 9.72 -1.21 2.43
CA GLY A 248 11.17 -1.22 2.45
C GLY A 248 11.73 0.17 2.19
N GLN A 249 13.04 0.33 2.35
CA GLN A 249 13.76 1.55 2.08
C GLN A 249 15.12 1.19 1.48
N ALA A 250 15.55 1.93 0.46
CA ALA A 250 16.86 1.71 -0.13
C ALA A 250 17.51 3.02 -0.57
N PHE A 251 18.83 3.04 -0.49
CA PHE A 251 19.66 4.01 -1.17
C PHE A 251 20.88 3.29 -1.77
N MET A 252 21.13 3.49 -3.05
CA MET A 252 22.09 2.71 -3.79
C MET A 252 23.18 3.59 -4.42
N ALA A 253 24.40 3.04 -4.47
CA ALA A 253 25.49 3.55 -5.29
C ALA A 253 26.27 2.36 -5.86
N LYS A 254 27.24 2.66 -6.75
CA LYS A 254 28.07 1.64 -7.40
C LYS A 254 28.73 0.67 -6.42
N ASN A 255 29.06 1.15 -5.23
CA ASN A 255 29.60 0.34 -4.15
C ASN A 255 29.05 0.82 -2.79
N SER A 256 29.16 -0.02 -1.77
CA SER A 256 28.62 0.24 -0.44
C SER A 256 29.22 1.48 0.24
N GLN A 257 30.52 1.71 0.07
CA GLN A 257 31.21 2.83 0.71
C GLN A 257 30.71 4.16 0.17
N ASP A 258 30.49 4.25 -1.14
CA ASP A 258 29.92 5.43 -1.78
C ASP A 258 28.46 5.64 -1.36
N ALA A 259 27.66 4.58 -1.30
CA ALA A 259 26.26 4.65 -0.83
C ALA A 259 26.19 5.20 0.61
N VAL A 260 26.96 4.63 1.52
CA VAL A 260 27.04 5.07 2.91
C VAL A 260 27.48 6.52 3.01
N LYS A 261 28.55 6.90 2.28
CA LYS A 261 29.07 8.27 2.29
C LYS A 261 28.04 9.28 1.78
N GLN A 262 27.31 8.93 0.71
CA GLN A 262 26.32 9.82 0.10
C GLN A 262 25.07 9.93 0.95
N PHE A 263 24.58 8.84 1.53
CA PHE A 263 23.31 8.83 2.27
C PHE A 263 23.44 9.29 3.73
N ARG A 264 24.62 9.19 4.34
CA ARG A 264 24.84 9.55 5.75
C ARG A 264 24.33 10.95 6.12
N PRO A 265 24.61 12.04 5.37
CA PRO A 265 24.08 13.36 5.71
C PRO A 265 22.55 13.40 5.78
N TYR A 266 21.89 12.66 4.91
CA TYR A 266 20.42 12.55 4.87
C TYR A 266 19.89 11.75 6.07
N PHE A 267 20.49 10.61 6.38
CA PHE A 267 20.13 9.81 7.53
C PHE A 267 20.27 10.59 8.84
N ASP A 268 21.41 11.23 9.05
CA ASP A 268 21.75 11.91 10.31
C ASP A 268 20.89 13.16 10.57
N ASN A 269 20.31 13.76 9.54
CA ASN A 269 19.56 15.01 9.65
C ASN A 269 18.04 14.85 9.44
N ALA A 270 17.58 13.74 8.90
CA ALA A 270 16.16 13.57 8.59
C ALA A 270 15.32 13.30 9.85
N PRO A 271 14.24 14.07 10.08
CA PRO A 271 13.37 13.85 11.22
C PRO A 271 12.76 12.44 11.28
N VAL A 272 12.61 11.77 10.14
CA VAL A 272 12.04 10.42 10.04
C VAL A 272 12.91 9.37 10.74
N TYR A 273 14.21 9.54 10.76
CA TYR A 273 15.14 8.67 11.48
C TYR A 273 15.36 9.11 12.93
N GLY A 274 15.04 10.36 13.24
CA GLY A 274 15.13 10.95 14.57
C GLY A 274 16.58 11.02 15.08
N HIS A 275 16.72 11.21 16.38
CA HIS A 275 18.01 11.13 17.08
C HIS A 275 18.17 9.75 17.74
N GLY A 276 17.78 8.70 17.01
CA GLY A 276 17.74 7.32 17.47
C GLY A 276 19.05 6.56 17.23
N PRO A 277 18.97 5.29 16.79
CA PRO A 277 20.13 4.45 16.51
C PRO A 277 21.01 5.02 15.40
N SER A 278 22.26 4.58 15.35
CA SER A 278 23.16 4.88 14.22
C SER A 278 22.58 4.33 12.91
N MET A 279 23.04 4.82 11.76
CA MET A 279 22.62 4.28 10.47
C MET A 279 22.94 2.78 10.35
N GLU A 280 24.06 2.36 10.91
CA GLU A 280 24.48 0.96 10.95
C GLU A 280 23.50 0.09 11.75
N ASP A 281 23.17 0.48 12.98
CA ASP A 281 22.20 -0.22 13.81
C ASP A 281 20.80 -0.22 13.17
N PHE A 282 20.43 0.90 12.55
CA PHE A 282 19.14 1.02 11.89
C PHE A 282 19.03 0.10 10.67
N THR A 283 20.09 0.01 9.84
CA THR A 283 20.14 -0.92 8.69
C THR A 283 20.21 -2.37 9.12
N GLU A 284 20.79 -2.69 10.27
CA GLU A 284 20.78 -4.05 10.81
C GLU A 284 19.37 -4.46 11.27
N GLN A 285 18.66 -3.57 11.96
CA GLN A 285 17.39 -3.86 12.61
C GLN A 285 16.16 -3.67 11.73
N THR A 286 16.25 -2.93 10.62
CA THR A 286 15.12 -2.57 9.76
C THR A 286 15.38 -2.95 8.30
N PRO A 287 14.38 -2.83 7.41
CA PRO A 287 14.57 -3.08 5.98
C PRO A 287 15.42 -2.03 5.25
N LEU A 288 15.81 -0.91 5.88
CA LEU A 288 16.66 0.08 5.21
C LEU A 288 17.94 -0.59 4.71
N THR A 289 18.23 -0.43 3.44
CA THR A 289 19.46 -0.93 2.82
C THR A 289 20.19 0.22 2.15
N VAL A 290 21.36 0.54 2.66
CA VAL A 290 22.27 1.55 2.09
C VAL A 290 23.49 0.83 1.57
N GLY A 291 23.58 0.64 0.24
CA GLY A 291 24.64 -0.20 -0.31
C GLY A 291 24.68 -0.26 -1.84
N SER A 292 25.29 -1.32 -2.36
CA SER A 292 25.26 -1.59 -3.79
C SER A 292 23.91 -2.19 -4.21
N PRO A 293 23.55 -2.16 -5.51
CA PRO A 293 22.36 -2.85 -6.02
C PRO A 293 22.31 -4.33 -5.60
N GLN A 294 23.45 -5.03 -5.62
CA GLN A 294 23.52 -6.43 -5.19
C GLN A 294 23.14 -6.61 -3.72
N GLN A 295 23.54 -5.72 -2.83
CA GLN A 295 23.16 -5.79 -1.41
C GLN A 295 21.65 -5.56 -1.20
N VAL A 296 21.05 -4.69 -2.02
CA VAL A 296 19.57 -4.52 -2.01
C VAL A 296 18.90 -5.79 -2.51
N ILE A 297 19.38 -6.39 -3.60
CA ILE A 297 18.87 -7.67 -4.10
C ILE A 297 18.96 -8.76 -3.02
N ASP A 298 20.13 -8.95 -2.43
CA ASP A 298 20.34 -10.00 -1.41
C ASP A 298 19.41 -9.80 -0.19
N ARG A 299 19.27 -8.55 0.26
CA ARG A 299 18.41 -8.21 1.39
C ARG A 299 16.95 -8.54 1.12
N TYR A 300 16.43 -8.11 -0.04
CA TYR A 300 15.01 -8.26 -0.35
C TYR A 300 14.66 -9.66 -0.84
N ALA A 301 15.55 -10.35 -1.53
CA ALA A 301 15.37 -11.77 -1.86
C ALA A 301 15.28 -12.63 -0.58
N GLY A 302 16.10 -12.32 0.43
CA GLY A 302 16.06 -13.02 1.74
C GLY A 302 14.80 -12.77 2.57
N MET A 303 13.97 -11.77 2.23
CA MET A 303 12.71 -11.53 2.96
C MET A 303 11.72 -12.68 2.83
N ARG A 304 11.75 -13.42 1.71
CA ARG A 304 10.91 -14.60 1.50
C ARG A 304 11.15 -15.69 2.58
N GLU A 305 12.39 -15.84 3.04
CA GLU A 305 12.73 -16.81 4.10
C GLU A 305 12.05 -16.44 5.44
N SER A 306 11.90 -15.16 5.72
CA SER A 306 11.32 -14.66 6.97
C SER A 306 9.80 -14.54 6.93
N PHE A 307 9.23 -14.13 5.80
CA PHE A 307 7.81 -13.78 5.67
C PHE A 307 7.00 -14.77 4.83
N GLY A 308 7.64 -15.76 4.20
CA GLY A 308 7.01 -16.62 3.19
C GLY A 308 6.78 -15.87 1.89
N ASP A 309 6.02 -16.47 0.97
CA ASP A 309 5.61 -15.79 -0.26
C ASP A 309 4.68 -14.61 0.05
N TYR A 310 4.87 -13.52 -0.68
CA TYR A 310 4.05 -12.32 -0.59
C TYR A 310 3.88 -11.70 -1.99
N GLN A 311 2.97 -10.73 -2.13
CA GLN A 311 2.49 -10.29 -3.44
C GLN A 311 2.96 -8.90 -3.83
N ARG A 312 3.40 -8.06 -2.86
CA ARG A 312 3.81 -6.68 -3.15
C ARG A 312 4.97 -6.24 -2.29
N GLN A 313 5.99 -5.62 -2.94
CA GLN A 313 7.09 -4.92 -2.28
C GLN A 313 7.07 -3.45 -2.69
N LEU A 314 6.91 -2.55 -1.72
CA LEU A 314 6.99 -1.10 -1.95
C LEU A 314 8.24 -0.53 -1.28
N PHE A 315 8.96 0.33 -2.01
CA PHE A 315 10.16 1.01 -1.51
C PHE A 315 9.88 2.49 -1.26
N LEU A 316 10.31 3.01 -0.12
CA LEU A 316 10.42 4.44 0.13
C LEU A 316 11.77 4.92 -0.39
N MET A 317 11.77 5.75 -1.42
CA MET A 317 12.97 6.18 -2.14
C MET A 317 13.19 7.69 -2.12
N ASP A 318 12.15 8.48 -1.82
CA ASP A 318 12.13 9.95 -1.99
C ASP A 318 12.01 10.70 -0.66
N HIS A 319 12.67 10.22 0.37
CA HIS A 319 12.59 10.73 1.74
C HIS A 319 13.87 11.46 2.16
N ALA A 320 13.85 12.00 3.38
CA ALA A 320 15.04 12.57 4.05
C ALA A 320 15.66 13.82 3.37
N GLY A 321 14.91 14.50 2.51
CA GLY A 321 15.40 15.69 1.81
C GLY A 321 16.24 15.39 0.57
N LEU A 322 16.22 14.16 0.06
CA LEU A 322 16.89 13.78 -1.18
C LEU A 322 16.42 14.66 -2.35
N PRO A 323 17.32 15.26 -3.14
CA PRO A 323 16.98 16.02 -4.34
C PRO A 323 16.27 15.15 -5.38
N LEU A 324 15.28 15.72 -6.11
CA LEU A 324 14.56 15.01 -7.15
C LEU A 324 15.48 14.27 -8.13
N LYS A 325 16.56 14.92 -8.57
CA LYS A 325 17.54 14.31 -9.49
C LYS A 325 18.07 12.99 -8.92
N THR A 326 18.49 13.00 -7.66
CA THR A 326 19.02 11.79 -6.99
C THR A 326 17.94 10.72 -6.89
N VAL A 327 16.69 11.09 -6.55
CA VAL A 327 15.57 10.13 -6.49
C VAL A 327 15.33 9.47 -7.85
N LEU A 328 15.33 10.24 -8.94
CA LEU A 328 15.13 9.69 -10.28
C LEU A 328 16.28 8.73 -10.67
N GLU A 329 17.55 9.07 -10.34
CA GLU A 329 18.69 8.18 -10.52
C GLU A 329 18.56 6.88 -9.69
N GLN A 330 18.03 6.96 -8.45
CA GLN A 330 17.74 5.78 -7.65
C GLN A 330 16.66 4.89 -8.28
N LEU A 331 15.66 5.49 -8.94
CA LEU A 331 14.62 4.74 -9.65
C LEU A 331 15.16 4.05 -10.90
N ASP A 332 16.09 4.68 -11.64
CA ASP A 332 16.79 4.02 -12.75
C ASP A 332 17.51 2.75 -12.26
N ILE A 333 18.29 2.84 -11.19
CA ILE A 333 18.99 1.68 -10.61
C ILE A 333 18.00 0.62 -10.15
N LEU A 334 16.92 1.03 -9.46
CA LEU A 334 15.90 0.10 -8.96
C LEU A 334 15.24 -0.68 -10.10
N GLY A 335 14.83 0.00 -11.17
CA GLY A 335 14.14 -0.60 -12.30
C GLY A 335 15.05 -1.39 -13.24
N GLU A 336 16.30 -0.95 -13.45
CA GLU A 336 17.21 -1.59 -14.40
C GLU A 336 18.03 -2.73 -13.79
N GLU A 337 18.50 -2.56 -12.53
CA GLU A 337 19.45 -3.50 -11.93
C GLU A 337 18.83 -4.39 -10.84
N VAL A 338 17.86 -3.90 -10.09
CA VAL A 338 17.35 -4.60 -8.88
C VAL A 338 16.08 -5.39 -9.18
N VAL A 339 15.01 -4.72 -9.63
CA VAL A 339 13.70 -5.35 -9.80
C VAL A 339 13.72 -6.53 -10.79
N PRO A 340 14.40 -6.47 -11.95
CA PRO A 340 14.43 -7.61 -12.86
C PRO A 340 15.07 -8.88 -12.26
N VAL A 341 16.04 -8.70 -11.36
CA VAL A 341 16.66 -9.81 -10.63
C VAL A 341 15.72 -10.35 -9.55
N LEU A 342 15.12 -9.46 -8.76
CA LEU A 342 14.16 -9.85 -7.72
C LEU A 342 12.96 -10.59 -8.31
N ARG A 343 12.40 -10.17 -9.45
CA ARG A 343 11.31 -10.87 -10.15
C ARG A 343 11.69 -12.32 -10.41
N LYS A 344 12.89 -12.57 -10.97
CA LYS A 344 13.39 -13.93 -11.23
C LYS A 344 13.57 -14.73 -9.94
N GLU A 345 14.10 -14.12 -8.88
CA GLU A 345 14.28 -14.80 -7.59
C GLU A 345 12.93 -15.18 -6.96
N PHE A 346 11.94 -14.28 -6.99
CA PHE A 346 10.61 -14.56 -6.44
C PHE A 346 9.79 -15.56 -7.28
N ALA A 347 10.03 -15.64 -8.58
CA ALA A 347 9.41 -16.65 -9.45
C ALA A 347 9.96 -18.06 -9.21
N LYS A 348 11.23 -18.20 -8.72
CA LYS A 348 11.83 -19.48 -8.43
C LYS A 348 11.06 -20.20 -7.31
N ASN A 349 10.67 -21.44 -7.58
CA ASN A 349 10.01 -22.30 -6.61
C ASN A 349 8.75 -21.70 -5.97
N ARG A 350 8.09 -20.76 -6.65
CA ARG A 350 6.82 -20.21 -6.15
C ARG A 350 5.74 -21.30 -6.27
N PRO A 351 5.04 -21.65 -5.18
CA PRO A 351 3.98 -22.64 -5.23
C PRO A 351 2.81 -22.17 -6.12
N ALA A 352 2.22 -23.06 -6.89
CA ALA A 352 1.13 -22.74 -7.83
C ALA A 352 -0.16 -22.24 -7.13
N ASN A 353 -0.35 -22.55 -5.85
CA ASN A 353 -1.48 -22.11 -5.05
C ASN A 353 -1.28 -20.71 -4.43
N VAL A 354 -0.09 -20.15 -4.49
CA VAL A 354 0.18 -18.79 -4.00
C VAL A 354 -0.33 -17.79 -5.05
N PRO A 355 -1.27 -16.91 -4.70
CA PRO A 355 -1.84 -15.98 -5.66
C PRO A 355 -0.82 -14.93 -6.11
N ASP A 356 -1.05 -14.40 -7.31
CA ASP A 356 -0.31 -13.27 -7.84
C ASP A 356 -0.73 -11.96 -7.17
N GLY A 357 0.02 -10.88 -7.41
CA GLY A 357 -0.36 -9.54 -7.00
C GLY A 357 -1.74 -9.14 -7.57
N PRO A 358 -2.63 -8.55 -6.76
CA PRO A 358 -3.99 -8.26 -7.19
C PRO A 358 -4.03 -7.20 -8.30
N THR A 359 -4.83 -7.46 -9.33
CA THR A 359 -5.13 -6.51 -10.41
C THR A 359 -6.64 -6.47 -10.65
N HIS A 360 -7.14 -5.38 -11.25
CA HIS A 360 -8.57 -5.27 -11.57
C HIS A 360 -9.04 -6.41 -12.47
N GLU A 361 -8.28 -6.76 -13.48
CA GLU A 361 -8.63 -7.86 -14.40
C GLU A 361 -8.72 -9.20 -13.69
N ALA A 362 -7.81 -9.47 -12.75
CA ALA A 362 -7.86 -10.70 -11.95
C ALA A 362 -9.12 -10.73 -11.06
N LEU A 363 -9.50 -9.60 -10.48
CA LEU A 363 -10.72 -9.47 -9.68
C LEU A 363 -11.99 -9.65 -10.52
N VAL A 364 -12.04 -9.07 -11.72
CA VAL A 364 -13.14 -9.27 -12.68
C VAL A 364 -13.23 -10.73 -13.11
N ALA A 365 -12.10 -11.37 -13.41
CA ALA A 365 -12.07 -12.78 -13.76
C ALA A 365 -12.59 -13.68 -12.62
N ALA A 366 -12.19 -13.39 -11.38
CA ALA A 366 -12.65 -14.11 -10.19
C ALA A 366 -14.15 -13.90 -9.91
N LYS A 367 -14.68 -12.69 -10.14
CA LYS A 367 -16.13 -12.42 -10.08
C LYS A 367 -16.89 -13.26 -11.10
N ASN A 368 -16.46 -13.20 -12.37
CA ASN A 368 -17.12 -13.92 -13.46
C ASN A 368 -17.09 -15.45 -13.26
N ALA A 369 -16.01 -15.99 -12.68
CA ALA A 369 -15.90 -17.41 -12.34
C ALA A 369 -16.94 -17.80 -11.28
N ARG A 370 -17.06 -17.03 -10.20
CA ARG A 370 -18.06 -17.25 -9.14
C ARG A 370 -19.50 -17.18 -9.65
N GLU A 371 -19.82 -16.20 -10.50
CA GLU A 371 -21.15 -16.08 -11.11
C GLU A 371 -21.50 -17.29 -12.00
N ARG A 372 -20.53 -17.81 -12.73
CA ARG A 372 -20.72 -19.05 -13.52
C ARG A 372 -20.94 -20.28 -12.64
N GLU A 373 -20.19 -20.42 -11.56
CA GLU A 373 -20.36 -21.53 -10.61
C GLU A 373 -21.74 -21.50 -9.96
N GLN A 374 -22.21 -20.31 -9.54
CA GLN A 374 -23.54 -20.11 -8.99
C GLN A 374 -24.64 -20.43 -10.01
N ALA A 375 -24.50 -20.00 -11.27
CA ALA A 375 -25.42 -20.28 -12.34
C ALA A 375 -25.51 -21.79 -12.69
N LEU A 376 -24.43 -22.54 -12.46
CA LEU A 376 -24.36 -23.99 -12.66
C LEU A 376 -24.84 -24.81 -11.43
N GLY A 377 -25.24 -24.14 -10.32
CA GLY A 377 -25.76 -24.80 -9.13
C GLY A 377 -24.69 -25.42 -8.22
N PHE A 378 -23.43 -25.08 -8.42
CA PHE A 378 -22.30 -25.57 -7.59
C PHE A 378 -21.94 -24.65 -6.40
N GLY A 379 -22.65 -23.53 -6.20
CA GLY A 379 -22.39 -22.58 -5.13
C GLY A 379 -22.96 -23.06 -3.80
N GLY A 380 -22.12 -23.58 -2.91
CA GLY A 380 -22.46 -23.78 -1.49
C GLY A 380 -22.63 -22.44 -0.77
N GLU A 381 -23.58 -22.38 0.16
CA GLU A 381 -23.81 -21.21 1.02
C GLU A 381 -22.53 -20.85 1.80
N SER A 382 -22.05 -19.62 1.65
CA SER A 382 -20.98 -19.10 2.53
C SER A 382 -21.54 -18.87 3.93
N VAL A 383 -20.97 -19.52 4.94
CA VAL A 383 -21.33 -19.32 6.34
C VAL A 383 -20.84 -17.94 6.77
N ALA A 384 -21.75 -17.01 6.90
CA ALA A 384 -21.46 -15.71 7.52
C ALA A 384 -21.24 -15.88 9.03
N VAL A 385 -20.01 -15.82 9.48
CA VAL A 385 -19.67 -15.71 10.90
C VAL A 385 -19.75 -14.24 11.30
N SER A 386 -20.56 -13.87 12.30
CA SER A 386 -20.71 -12.49 12.74
C SER A 386 -19.53 -12.02 13.59
N LEU A 387 -19.15 -10.75 13.41
CA LEU A 387 -18.08 -10.07 14.17
C LEU A 387 -18.38 -9.87 15.66
N ASP A 388 -19.63 -10.04 16.10
CA ASP A 388 -20.09 -9.69 17.45
C ASP A 388 -19.47 -10.54 18.58
N SER A 389 -18.75 -11.61 18.28
CA SER A 389 -18.11 -12.49 19.28
C SER A 389 -16.62 -12.24 19.52
N ALA A 390 -15.97 -11.37 18.76
CA ALA A 390 -14.51 -11.17 18.83
C ALA A 390 -14.08 -9.92 19.64
N VAL A 391 -15.00 -9.07 20.08
CA VAL A 391 -14.69 -7.81 20.78
C VAL A 391 -15.16 -7.84 22.25
N GLY A 392 -15.42 -8.99 22.80
CA GLY A 392 -15.86 -9.15 24.18
C GLY A 392 -14.97 -10.12 24.96
N ASN A 393 -13.88 -9.62 25.53
CA ASN A 393 -13.28 -9.86 26.85
C ASN A 393 -11.86 -9.29 26.91
#